data_2990d36396600488ca9169e2b25922e4
#
_entry.id   2990d36396600488ca9169e2b25922e4
#
_cell.length_a   1.000
_cell.length_b   1.000
_cell.length_c   1.000
_cell.angle_alpha   90.00
_cell.angle_beta   90.00
_cell.angle_gamma   90.00
#
_symmetry.space_group_name_H-M   'P 1'
#
loop_
_entity.id
_entity.type
_entity.pdbx_description
1 polymer ?
#
loop_
_entity_poly.entity_id
_entity_poly.type
_entity_poly.pdbx_seq_one_letter_code
_entity_poly.pdbx_strand_id
1 'polypeptide(L)'
;MQINGGIRFCEQGMKASIRAMHVQSEVLGMINENVTGFDKVGFQRREPVISAFTEYLGIHGLSSTIDDAPGRIMTSQNPLDIAMANKGYFQIQTPEGVKLTRDGRFKLDKVGNLLDLEDNPVLSDAGMPITLPVLPENATQVVVNAKGKVSVYDKESNELLDAGYLGIVDSNGMAVLNPDVKQGFNEYSNVVLQNEFMAVKPVVRNFEANRQIFLLESSNLQKVISQLGSAS
;
A
#
# COMPACT_ATOMS: atom_id res chain seq x y z
N MET A 1 37.49 7.44 36.62
CA MET A 1 36.28 6.61 36.41
C MET A 1 35.07 7.37 35.91
N GLN A 2 34.89 8.67 36.17
CA GLN A 2 33.77 9.50 35.69
C GLN A 2 33.82 9.84 34.17
N ILE A 3 35.02 9.98 33.58
CA ILE A 3 35.20 10.40 32.20
C ILE A 3 34.68 9.35 31.18
N ASN A 4 34.93 8.05 31.46
CA ASN A 4 34.43 6.96 30.62
C ASN A 4 32.90 6.85 30.63
N GLY A 5 32.23 7.24 31.72
CA GLY A 5 30.77 7.29 31.80
C GLY A 5 30.18 8.38 30.89
N GLY A 6 30.80 9.59 30.90
CA GLY A 6 30.34 10.72 30.06
C GLY A 6 30.48 10.47 28.55
N ILE A 7 31.61 9.87 28.13
CA ILE A 7 31.82 9.54 26.69
C ILE A 7 30.80 8.50 26.24
N ARG A 8 30.53 7.45 27.01
CA ARG A 8 29.51 6.46 26.67
C ARG A 8 28.10 7.04 26.58
N PHE A 9 27.79 8.00 27.46
CA PHE A 9 26.49 8.67 27.48
C PHE A 9 26.29 9.51 26.22
N CYS A 10 27.27 10.32 25.80
CA CYS A 10 27.24 11.10 24.56
C CYS A 10 27.14 10.18 23.33
N GLU A 11 27.87 9.07 23.31
CA GLU A 11 27.82 8.10 22.21
C GLU A 11 26.44 7.46 22.09
N GLN A 12 25.81 7.07 23.21
CA GLN A 12 24.46 6.52 23.21
C GLN A 12 23.42 7.56 22.76
N GLY A 13 23.52 8.81 23.22
CA GLY A 13 22.65 9.92 22.78
C GLY A 13 22.75 10.18 21.28
N MET A 14 23.95 10.23 20.73
CA MET A 14 24.18 10.38 19.30
C MET A 14 23.57 9.20 18.50
N LYS A 15 23.80 7.96 18.92
CA LYS A 15 23.23 6.77 18.25
C LYS A 15 21.70 6.78 18.27
N ALA A 16 21.10 7.14 19.41
CA ALA A 16 19.66 7.25 19.55
C ALA A 16 19.10 8.35 18.61
N SER A 17 19.75 9.53 18.55
CA SER A 17 19.35 10.61 17.68
C SER A 17 19.43 10.24 16.19
N ILE A 18 20.49 9.54 15.77
CA ILE A 18 20.64 9.06 14.39
C ILE A 18 19.52 8.08 14.04
N ARG A 19 19.22 7.11 14.91
CA ARG A 19 18.14 6.15 14.70
C ARG A 19 16.78 6.86 14.57
N ALA A 20 16.49 7.78 15.48
CA ALA A 20 15.26 8.54 15.45
C ALA A 20 15.12 9.37 14.16
N MET A 21 16.19 10.02 13.69
CA MET A 21 16.19 10.73 12.41
C MET A 21 15.98 9.80 11.22
N HIS A 22 16.52 8.59 11.27
CA HIS A 22 16.31 7.58 10.21
C HIS A 22 14.84 7.17 10.13
N VAL A 23 14.24 6.78 11.27
CA VAL A 23 12.80 6.46 11.34
C VAL A 23 11.93 7.61 10.81
N GLN A 24 12.25 8.85 11.19
CA GLN A 24 11.50 10.02 10.72
C GLN A 24 11.64 10.26 9.22
N SER A 25 12.83 10.00 8.66
CA SER A 25 13.06 10.07 7.21
C SER A 25 12.22 9.01 6.45
N GLU A 26 12.13 7.80 6.98
CA GLU A 26 11.30 6.75 6.38
C GLU A 26 9.80 7.05 6.49
N VAL A 27 9.34 7.61 7.63
CA VAL A 27 7.96 8.07 7.77
C VAL A 27 7.64 9.17 6.76
N LEU A 28 8.56 10.12 6.52
CA LEU A 28 8.40 11.13 5.46
C LEU A 28 8.35 10.49 4.07
N GLY A 29 9.14 9.44 3.83
CA GLY A 29 9.07 8.65 2.60
C GLY A 29 7.68 8.04 2.38
N MET A 30 7.09 7.41 3.41
CA MET A 30 5.73 6.84 3.33
C MET A 30 4.66 7.92 3.09
N ILE A 31 4.76 9.08 3.77
CA ILE A 31 3.84 10.20 3.52
C ILE A 31 3.96 10.67 2.06
N ASN A 32 5.17 10.76 1.53
CA ASN A 32 5.38 11.15 0.13
C ASN A 32 4.81 10.12 -0.84
N GLU A 33 4.96 8.81 -0.57
CA GLU A 33 4.31 7.74 -1.35
C GLU A 33 2.79 7.88 -1.33
N ASN A 34 2.18 8.14 -0.16
CA ASN A 34 0.75 8.38 -0.03
C ASN A 34 0.30 9.59 -0.86
N VAL A 35 1.01 10.72 -0.74
CA VAL A 35 0.70 11.93 -1.52
C VAL A 35 0.79 11.68 -3.03
N THR A 36 1.83 10.98 -3.50
CA THR A 36 1.98 10.64 -4.92
C THR A 36 1.00 9.58 -5.39
N GLY A 37 0.47 8.78 -4.47
CA GLY A 37 -0.55 7.76 -4.71
C GLY A 37 -1.99 8.28 -4.70
N PHE A 38 -2.24 9.54 -4.33
CA PHE A 38 -3.59 10.09 -4.12
C PHE A 38 -4.54 9.93 -5.32
N ASP A 39 -4.07 10.15 -6.54
CA ASP A 39 -4.87 10.03 -7.76
C ASP A 39 -4.70 8.69 -8.48
N LYS A 40 -4.01 7.73 -7.88
CA LYS A 40 -3.84 6.41 -8.48
C LYS A 40 -5.05 5.53 -8.17
N VAL A 41 -5.51 4.80 -9.20
CA VAL A 41 -6.55 3.78 -9.06
C VAL A 41 -5.98 2.59 -8.29
N GLY A 42 -6.74 2.07 -7.32
CA GLY A 42 -6.37 0.93 -6.51
C GLY A 42 -5.26 1.18 -5.48
N PHE A 43 -4.77 2.42 -5.34
CA PHE A 43 -3.75 2.72 -4.35
C PHE A 43 -4.36 2.80 -2.94
N GLN A 44 -3.72 2.12 -2.00
CA GLN A 44 -4.10 2.14 -0.59
C GLN A 44 -3.06 2.87 0.24
N ARG A 45 -3.56 3.70 1.16
CA ARG A 45 -2.76 4.45 2.11
C ARG A 45 -1.89 3.53 2.95
N ARG A 46 -0.62 3.88 3.13
CA ARG A 46 0.31 3.22 4.03
C ARG A 46 0.39 3.98 5.35
N GLU A 47 0.32 3.25 6.44
CA GLU A 47 0.46 3.79 7.79
C GLU A 47 1.76 3.29 8.44
N PRO A 48 2.59 4.21 8.99
CA PRO A 48 3.77 3.80 9.72
C PRO A 48 3.38 3.17 11.05
N VAL A 49 3.94 2.01 11.35
CA VAL A 49 3.82 1.33 12.64
C VAL A 49 5.19 1.30 13.29
N ILE A 50 5.34 2.02 14.40
CA ILE A 50 6.58 2.09 15.17
C ILE A 50 6.48 1.16 16.36
N SER A 51 7.39 0.18 16.45
CA SER A 51 7.50 -0.72 17.58
C SER A 51 8.60 -0.26 18.54
N ALA A 52 8.22 0.33 19.65
CA ALA A 52 9.16 0.74 20.70
C ALA A 52 9.93 -0.44 21.30
N PHE A 53 9.36 -1.64 21.31
CA PHE A 53 10.02 -2.84 21.84
C PHE A 53 11.17 -3.31 20.93
N THR A 54 10.96 -3.34 19.62
CA THR A 54 12.02 -3.71 18.67
C THR A 54 13.14 -2.68 18.65
N GLU A 55 12.83 -1.40 18.80
CA GLU A 55 13.82 -0.34 18.92
C GLU A 55 14.64 -0.45 20.21
N TYR A 56 14.02 -0.83 21.34
CA TYR A 56 14.73 -1.11 22.59
C TYR A 56 15.75 -2.25 22.43
N LEU A 57 15.43 -3.28 21.63
CA LEU A 57 16.35 -4.37 21.31
C LEU A 57 17.43 -3.98 20.28
N GLY A 58 17.43 -2.74 19.78
CA GLY A 58 18.37 -2.25 18.77
C GLY A 58 18.07 -2.72 17.36
N ILE A 59 16.88 -3.30 17.14
CA ILE A 59 16.36 -3.70 15.82
C ILE A 59 15.56 -2.52 15.28
N HIS A 60 15.56 -2.34 13.95
CA HIS A 60 14.74 -1.32 13.31
C HIS A 60 13.24 -1.61 13.55
N GLY A 61 12.58 -0.70 14.24
CA GLY A 61 11.21 -0.90 14.74
C GLY A 61 10.11 -0.27 13.88
N LEU A 62 10.46 0.25 12.68
CA LEU A 62 9.48 0.79 11.74
C LEU A 62 9.02 -0.31 10.78
N SER A 63 7.73 -0.47 10.67
CA SER A 63 7.05 -1.24 9.65
C SER A 63 5.92 -0.42 9.04
N SER A 64 5.32 -0.87 7.95
CA SER A 64 4.13 -0.25 7.40
C SER A 64 2.96 -1.22 7.38
N THR A 65 1.77 -0.72 7.65
CA THR A 65 0.53 -1.42 7.39
C THR A 65 -0.26 -0.71 6.30
N ILE A 66 -1.12 -1.45 5.62
CA ILE A 66 -1.99 -0.92 4.58
C ILE A 66 -3.34 -0.62 5.22
N ASP A 67 -3.88 0.58 4.98
CA ASP A 67 -5.26 0.91 5.32
C ASP A 67 -6.18 0.27 4.28
N ASP A 68 -6.93 -0.75 4.70
CA ASP A 68 -7.83 -1.54 3.86
C ASP A 68 -9.22 -0.90 3.66
N ALA A 69 -9.41 0.34 4.14
CA ALA A 69 -10.63 1.08 3.91
C ALA A 69 -10.84 1.33 2.40
N PRO A 70 -12.09 1.23 1.90
CA PRO A 70 -12.38 1.55 0.52
C PRO A 70 -12.03 3.00 0.18
N GLY A 71 -11.51 3.20 -1.03
CA GLY A 71 -11.19 4.51 -1.56
C GLY A 71 -12.40 5.22 -2.16
N ARG A 72 -12.13 6.25 -2.95
CA ARG A 72 -13.16 7.03 -3.63
C ARG A 72 -13.60 6.32 -4.91
N ILE A 73 -14.89 5.98 -5.01
CA ILE A 73 -15.46 5.35 -6.21
C ILE A 73 -15.91 6.44 -7.18
N MET A 74 -15.43 6.38 -8.42
CA MET A 74 -15.76 7.31 -9.50
C MET A 74 -16.19 6.54 -10.74
N THR A 75 -17.10 7.10 -11.51
CA THR A 75 -17.59 6.51 -12.76
C THR A 75 -16.48 6.43 -13.81
N SER A 76 -16.44 5.33 -14.54
CA SER A 76 -15.58 5.12 -15.70
C SER A 76 -16.42 4.94 -16.98
N GLN A 77 -15.81 5.22 -18.12
CA GLN A 77 -16.42 4.95 -19.43
C GLN A 77 -16.13 3.54 -19.94
N ASN A 78 -15.19 2.83 -19.31
CA ASN A 78 -14.85 1.46 -19.69
C ASN A 78 -15.73 0.47 -18.91
N PRO A 79 -16.53 -0.37 -19.59
CA PRO A 79 -17.38 -1.37 -18.94
C PRO A 79 -16.62 -2.46 -18.17
N LEU A 80 -15.33 -2.65 -18.45
CA LEU A 80 -14.47 -3.63 -17.77
C LEU A 80 -13.78 -3.06 -16.54
N ASP A 81 -13.98 -1.77 -16.24
CA ASP A 81 -13.51 -1.19 -14.99
C ASP A 81 -14.47 -1.58 -13.87
N ILE A 82 -13.93 -2.15 -12.82
CA ILE A 82 -14.68 -2.75 -11.72
C ILE A 82 -14.14 -2.24 -10.39
N ALA A 83 -14.99 -1.61 -9.59
CA ALA A 83 -14.63 -1.15 -8.25
C ALA A 83 -15.30 -2.00 -7.16
N MET A 84 -14.66 -2.11 -6.00
CA MET A 84 -15.27 -2.68 -4.81
C MET A 84 -15.73 -1.57 -3.86
N ALA A 85 -16.99 -1.62 -3.43
CA ALA A 85 -17.53 -0.66 -2.46
C ALA A 85 -17.27 -1.06 -1.00
N ASN A 86 -16.86 -2.29 -0.75
CA ASN A 86 -16.49 -2.82 0.56
C ASN A 86 -15.00 -3.22 0.59
N LYS A 87 -14.56 -3.71 1.76
CA LYS A 87 -13.19 -4.25 1.93
C LYS A 87 -13.04 -5.54 1.12
N GLY A 88 -11.85 -5.73 0.55
CA GLY A 88 -11.46 -6.91 -0.21
C GLY A 88 -10.44 -6.57 -1.29
N TYR A 89 -9.98 -7.57 -1.98
CA TYR A 89 -8.97 -7.47 -3.04
C TYR A 89 -9.31 -8.42 -4.17
N PHE A 90 -9.08 -8.00 -5.40
CA PHE A 90 -9.03 -8.89 -6.53
C PHE A 90 -7.75 -9.71 -6.49
N GLN A 91 -7.83 -10.95 -6.95
CA GLN A 91 -6.68 -11.83 -7.11
C GLN A 91 -6.22 -11.82 -8.57
N ILE A 92 -4.93 -11.58 -8.78
CA ILE A 92 -4.30 -11.66 -10.09
C ILE A 92 -3.13 -12.63 -10.05
N GLN A 93 -2.91 -13.38 -11.13
CA GLN A 93 -1.79 -14.32 -11.26
C GLN A 93 -0.62 -13.63 -11.90
N THR A 94 0.42 -13.32 -11.11
CA THR A 94 1.68 -12.80 -11.64
C THR A 94 2.71 -13.92 -11.80
N PRO A 95 3.82 -13.71 -12.52
CA PRO A 95 4.91 -14.68 -12.59
C PRO A 95 5.53 -15.04 -11.23
N GLU A 96 5.41 -14.14 -10.25
CA GLU A 96 5.93 -14.32 -8.89
C GLU A 96 4.92 -15.02 -7.95
N GLY A 97 3.68 -15.22 -8.39
CA GLY A 97 2.59 -15.82 -7.61
C GLY A 97 1.32 -14.99 -7.62
N VAL A 98 0.38 -15.34 -6.74
CA VAL A 98 -0.88 -14.60 -6.61
C VAL A 98 -0.63 -13.26 -5.91
N LYS A 99 -1.02 -12.17 -6.57
CA LYS A 99 -0.98 -10.80 -6.02
C LYS A 99 -2.39 -10.30 -5.75
N LEU A 100 -2.54 -9.55 -4.66
CA LEU A 100 -3.78 -8.90 -4.29
C LEU A 100 -3.77 -7.45 -4.78
N THR A 101 -4.88 -6.99 -5.39
CA THR A 101 -5.00 -5.63 -5.90
C THR A 101 -6.39 -5.06 -5.69
N ARG A 102 -6.48 -3.73 -5.52
CA ARG A 102 -7.73 -2.96 -5.58
C ARG A 102 -7.93 -2.31 -6.96
N ASP A 103 -6.92 -2.38 -7.83
CA ASP A 103 -7.05 -1.87 -9.20
C ASP A 103 -7.91 -2.85 -10.02
N GLY A 104 -9.11 -2.43 -10.35
CA GLY A 104 -10.08 -3.20 -11.12
C GLY A 104 -10.18 -2.76 -12.58
N ARG A 105 -9.18 -2.10 -13.13
CA ARG A 105 -9.11 -1.76 -14.55
C ARG A 105 -8.69 -3.00 -15.34
N PHE A 106 -9.68 -3.74 -15.80
CA PHE A 106 -9.44 -4.97 -16.52
C PHE A 106 -9.58 -4.80 -18.02
N LYS A 107 -9.00 -5.72 -18.77
CA LYS A 107 -9.10 -5.83 -20.23
C LYS A 107 -9.30 -7.27 -20.64
N LEU A 108 -9.75 -7.51 -21.86
CA LEU A 108 -9.87 -8.82 -22.45
C LEU A 108 -8.77 -9.05 -23.47
N ASP A 109 -8.23 -10.25 -23.49
CA ASP A 109 -7.34 -10.69 -24.56
C ASP A 109 -8.15 -11.25 -25.76
N LYS A 110 -7.43 -11.67 -26.81
CA LYS A 110 -8.03 -12.25 -28.04
C LYS A 110 -8.64 -13.65 -27.83
N VAL A 111 -8.40 -14.26 -26.68
CA VAL A 111 -8.90 -15.61 -26.34
C VAL A 111 -10.10 -15.51 -25.37
N GLY A 112 -10.34 -14.32 -24.80
CA GLY A 112 -11.42 -14.08 -23.85
C GLY A 112 -10.98 -14.17 -22.40
N ASN A 113 -9.67 -14.16 -22.10
CA ASN A 113 -9.19 -14.09 -20.73
C ASN A 113 -9.32 -12.67 -20.17
N LEU A 114 -9.76 -12.56 -18.92
CA LEU A 114 -9.79 -11.29 -18.20
C LEU A 114 -8.40 -11.03 -17.61
N LEU A 115 -7.78 -9.93 -17.98
CA LEU A 115 -6.43 -9.53 -17.61
C LEU A 115 -6.43 -8.18 -16.90
N ASP A 116 -5.40 -7.92 -16.08
CA ASP A 116 -5.08 -6.59 -15.61
C ASP A 116 -4.36 -5.75 -16.68
N LEU A 117 -3.94 -4.53 -16.34
CA LEU A 117 -3.21 -3.65 -17.27
C LEU A 117 -1.81 -4.17 -17.64
N GLU A 118 -1.22 -5.03 -16.79
CA GLU A 118 0.11 -5.61 -16.95
C GLU A 118 0.08 -7.00 -17.63
N ASP A 119 -1.07 -7.38 -18.23
CA ASP A 119 -1.31 -8.68 -18.88
C ASP A 119 -1.34 -9.89 -17.91
N ASN A 120 -1.56 -9.66 -16.61
CA ASN A 120 -1.70 -10.74 -15.66
C ASN A 120 -3.15 -11.23 -15.59
N PRO A 121 -3.41 -12.55 -15.61
CA PRO A 121 -4.76 -13.10 -15.51
C PRO A 121 -5.44 -12.79 -14.17
N VAL A 122 -6.70 -12.37 -14.25
CA VAL A 122 -7.57 -12.20 -13.08
C VAL A 122 -8.10 -13.58 -12.68
N LEU A 123 -8.01 -13.90 -11.39
CA LEU A 123 -8.42 -15.20 -10.87
C LEU A 123 -9.88 -15.19 -10.42
N SER A 124 -10.51 -16.33 -10.59
CA SER A 124 -11.83 -16.63 -10.04
C SER A 124 -11.76 -17.01 -8.56
N ASP A 125 -12.90 -17.15 -7.91
CA ASP A 125 -13.05 -17.70 -6.56
C ASP A 125 -12.48 -19.13 -6.40
N ALA A 126 -12.41 -19.89 -7.51
CA ALA A 126 -11.76 -21.20 -7.55
C ALA A 126 -10.23 -21.12 -7.75
N GLY A 127 -9.63 -19.91 -7.84
CA GLY A 127 -8.20 -19.72 -8.08
C GLY A 127 -7.73 -19.99 -9.51
N MET A 128 -8.65 -20.09 -10.46
CA MET A 128 -8.37 -20.30 -11.89
C MET A 128 -8.54 -18.97 -12.65
N PRO A 129 -7.80 -18.75 -13.76
CA PRO A 129 -8.02 -17.59 -14.62
C PRO A 129 -9.47 -17.52 -15.12
N ILE A 130 -10.04 -16.33 -15.14
CA ILE A 130 -11.38 -16.12 -15.70
C ILE A 130 -11.26 -16.02 -17.21
N THR A 131 -11.93 -16.95 -17.90
CA THR A 131 -12.01 -16.99 -19.35
C THR A 131 -13.48 -16.95 -19.75
N LEU A 132 -13.84 -16.03 -20.66
CA LEU A 132 -15.20 -15.92 -21.18
C LEU A 132 -15.50 -17.08 -22.12
N PRO A 133 -16.67 -17.73 -22.02
CA PRO A 133 -17.05 -18.85 -22.89
C PRO A 133 -17.23 -18.46 -24.35
N VAL A 134 -17.55 -17.18 -24.61
CA VAL A 134 -17.67 -16.59 -25.95
C VAL A 134 -16.93 -15.28 -25.96
N LEU A 135 -16.20 -15.00 -27.07
CA LEU A 135 -15.49 -13.73 -27.21
C LEU A 135 -16.49 -12.62 -27.59
N PRO A 136 -16.65 -11.57 -26.73
CA PRO A 136 -17.58 -10.49 -27.04
C PRO A 136 -17.03 -9.61 -28.15
N GLU A 137 -17.91 -9.11 -29.03
CA GLU A 137 -17.55 -8.09 -30.04
C GLU A 137 -17.21 -6.75 -29.39
N ASN A 138 -17.87 -6.44 -28.26
CA ASN A 138 -17.68 -5.22 -27.49
C ASN A 138 -17.63 -5.53 -25.99
N ALA A 139 -16.82 -4.78 -25.27
CA ALA A 139 -16.68 -4.88 -23.81
C ALA A 139 -18.03 -4.68 -23.06
N THR A 140 -18.99 -3.99 -23.67
CA THR A 140 -20.34 -3.77 -23.11
C THR A 140 -21.19 -5.05 -23.02
N GLN A 141 -20.81 -6.12 -23.69
CA GLN A 141 -21.48 -7.43 -23.59
C GLN A 141 -21.09 -8.21 -22.34
N VAL A 142 -20.01 -7.79 -21.67
CA VAL A 142 -19.60 -8.37 -20.39
C VAL A 142 -20.37 -7.69 -19.28
N VAL A 143 -21.05 -8.48 -18.47
CA VAL A 143 -21.85 -8.02 -17.33
C VAL A 143 -21.28 -8.60 -16.05
N VAL A 144 -20.98 -7.73 -15.10
CA VAL A 144 -20.52 -8.13 -13.76
C VAL A 144 -21.56 -7.66 -12.74
N ASN A 145 -22.11 -8.60 -11.98
CA ASN A 145 -23.10 -8.27 -10.97
C ASN A 145 -22.46 -7.83 -9.64
N ALA A 146 -23.27 -7.32 -8.71
CA ALA A 146 -22.79 -6.86 -7.40
C ALA A 146 -22.09 -7.96 -6.55
N LYS A 147 -22.32 -9.24 -6.84
CA LYS A 147 -21.66 -10.36 -6.17
C LYS A 147 -20.36 -10.81 -6.86
N GLY A 148 -19.91 -10.07 -7.87
CA GLY A 148 -18.70 -10.40 -8.61
C GLY A 148 -18.86 -11.53 -9.64
N LYS A 149 -20.11 -11.93 -9.98
CA LYS A 149 -20.36 -12.89 -11.05
C LYS A 149 -20.13 -12.22 -12.40
N VAL A 150 -19.25 -12.82 -13.20
CA VAL A 150 -18.93 -12.39 -14.56
C VAL A 150 -19.73 -13.24 -15.55
N SER A 151 -20.43 -12.57 -16.45
CA SER A 151 -21.21 -13.22 -17.52
C SER A 151 -21.02 -12.45 -18.82
N VAL A 152 -21.14 -13.13 -19.96
CA VAL A 152 -21.07 -12.51 -21.28
C VAL A 152 -22.39 -12.73 -22.02
N TYR A 153 -22.89 -11.68 -22.66
CA TYR A 153 -24.07 -11.76 -23.50
C TYR A 153 -23.69 -12.32 -24.88
N ASP A 154 -24.20 -13.50 -25.19
CA ASP A 154 -24.05 -14.11 -26.50
C ASP A 154 -25.19 -13.67 -27.43
N LYS A 155 -24.83 -13.06 -28.56
CA LYS A 155 -25.81 -12.59 -29.56
C LYS A 155 -26.45 -13.74 -30.33
N GLU A 156 -25.76 -14.87 -30.52
CA GLU A 156 -26.27 -15.98 -31.28
C GLU A 156 -27.35 -16.74 -30.53
N SER A 157 -27.08 -17.06 -29.24
CA SER A 157 -28.05 -17.73 -28.37
C SER A 157 -29.04 -16.79 -27.69
N ASN A 158 -28.78 -15.48 -27.69
CA ASN A 158 -29.52 -14.44 -26.98
C ASN A 158 -29.61 -14.72 -25.44
N GLU A 159 -28.56 -15.33 -24.89
CA GLU A 159 -28.48 -15.72 -23.49
C GLU A 159 -27.24 -15.11 -22.81
N LEU A 160 -27.28 -15.01 -21.47
CA LEU A 160 -26.13 -14.68 -20.65
C LEU A 160 -25.39 -15.96 -20.29
N LEU A 161 -24.17 -16.11 -20.77
CA LEU A 161 -23.29 -17.23 -20.48
C LEU A 161 -22.37 -16.86 -19.30
N ASP A 162 -22.29 -17.73 -18.32
CA ASP A 162 -21.52 -17.52 -17.12
C ASP A 162 -20.04 -17.84 -17.32
N ALA A 163 -19.16 -16.95 -16.89
CA ALA A 163 -17.70 -17.14 -16.88
C ALA A 163 -17.14 -17.48 -15.48
N GLY A 164 -17.94 -17.32 -14.43
CA GLY A 164 -17.54 -17.57 -13.04
C GLY A 164 -17.66 -16.35 -12.14
N TYR A 165 -17.08 -16.44 -10.95
CA TYR A 165 -17.04 -15.35 -9.99
C TYR A 165 -15.63 -14.79 -9.88
N LEU A 166 -15.50 -13.48 -9.69
CA LEU A 166 -14.23 -12.83 -9.37
C LEU A 166 -13.70 -13.36 -8.02
N GLY A 167 -12.44 -13.72 -7.97
CA GLY A 167 -11.74 -14.10 -6.76
C GLY A 167 -11.52 -12.88 -5.86
N ILE A 168 -12.42 -12.67 -4.91
CA ILE A 168 -12.35 -11.54 -3.97
C ILE A 168 -12.03 -12.07 -2.58
N VAL A 169 -10.90 -11.60 -2.03
CA VAL A 169 -10.40 -12.03 -0.72
C VAL A 169 -10.10 -10.82 0.17
N ASP A 170 -10.01 -11.07 1.47
CA ASP A 170 -9.54 -10.06 2.43
C ASP A 170 -7.99 -9.97 2.43
N SER A 171 -7.44 -9.10 3.28
CA SER A 171 -5.98 -8.94 3.45
C SER A 171 -5.26 -10.20 3.95
N ASN A 172 -5.99 -11.18 4.50
CA ASN A 172 -5.47 -12.46 4.97
C ASN A 172 -5.63 -13.58 3.92
N GLY A 173 -6.19 -13.28 2.76
CA GLY A 173 -6.45 -14.25 1.70
C GLY A 173 -7.71 -15.08 1.90
N MET A 174 -8.59 -14.72 2.85
CA MET A 174 -9.86 -15.41 3.03
C MET A 174 -10.94 -14.83 2.12
N ALA A 175 -11.77 -15.70 1.54
CA ALA A 175 -12.82 -15.30 0.63
C ALA A 175 -13.84 -14.35 1.28
N VAL A 176 -14.17 -13.27 0.61
CA VAL A 176 -15.21 -12.31 1.03
C VAL A 176 -16.58 -12.84 0.61
N LEU A 177 -17.41 -13.21 1.59
CA LEU A 177 -18.70 -13.88 1.36
C LEU A 177 -19.74 -13.00 0.66
N ASN A 178 -19.72 -11.68 0.89
CA ASN A 178 -20.66 -10.72 0.31
C ASN A 178 -19.90 -9.53 -0.25
N PRO A 179 -19.23 -9.68 -1.40
CA PRO A 179 -18.61 -8.55 -2.06
C PRO A 179 -19.68 -7.57 -2.57
N ASP A 180 -19.36 -6.28 -2.60
CA ASP A 180 -20.19 -5.25 -3.24
C ASP A 180 -19.40 -4.67 -4.40
N VAL A 181 -19.62 -5.23 -5.57
CA VAL A 181 -18.88 -4.94 -6.80
C VAL A 181 -19.70 -4.00 -7.69
N LYS A 182 -19.05 -2.98 -8.24
CA LYS A 182 -19.65 -1.99 -9.13
C LYS A 182 -18.92 -1.99 -10.47
N GLN A 183 -19.62 -2.37 -11.52
CA GLN A 183 -19.11 -2.32 -12.89
C GLN A 183 -19.21 -0.91 -13.47
N GLY A 184 -18.23 -0.48 -14.29
CA GLY A 184 -18.15 0.86 -14.86
C GLY A 184 -17.71 1.92 -13.85
N PHE A 185 -17.00 1.52 -12.82
CA PHE A 185 -16.43 2.41 -11.80
C PHE A 185 -14.98 2.05 -11.53
N ASN A 186 -14.19 3.07 -11.18
CA ASN A 186 -12.84 2.94 -10.67
C ASN A 186 -12.79 3.32 -9.19
N GLU A 187 -12.00 2.59 -8.42
CA GLU A 187 -11.68 2.94 -7.04
C GLU A 187 -10.36 3.70 -7.01
N TYR A 188 -10.42 4.99 -6.69
CA TYR A 188 -9.25 5.81 -6.44
C TYR A 188 -8.76 5.64 -5.00
N SER A 189 -7.57 6.13 -4.75
CA SER A 189 -6.93 6.05 -3.44
C SER A 189 -7.84 6.50 -2.27
N ASN A 190 -7.68 5.84 -1.12
CA ASN A 190 -8.25 6.24 0.17
C ASN A 190 -7.41 7.30 0.90
N VAL A 191 -6.34 7.81 0.29
CA VAL A 191 -5.50 8.88 0.84
C VAL A 191 -6.28 10.18 0.94
N VAL A 192 -6.19 10.86 2.08
CA VAL A 192 -6.70 12.21 2.30
C VAL A 192 -5.51 13.16 2.41
N LEU A 193 -5.24 13.94 1.36
CA LEU A 193 -4.07 14.83 1.27
C LEU A 193 -3.92 15.75 2.47
N GLN A 194 -5.04 16.28 2.97
CA GLN A 194 -5.02 17.18 4.14
C GLN A 194 -4.42 16.48 5.37
N ASN A 195 -4.75 15.21 5.60
CA ASN A 195 -4.24 14.45 6.72
C ASN A 195 -2.74 14.18 6.55
N GLU A 196 -2.29 13.85 5.34
CA GLU A 196 -0.88 13.64 5.03
C GLU A 196 -0.05 14.92 5.26
N PHE A 197 -0.52 16.07 4.78
CA PHE A 197 0.16 17.36 5.03
C PHE A 197 0.19 17.73 6.51
N MET A 198 -0.84 17.41 7.28
CA MET A 198 -0.84 17.63 8.72
C MET A 198 0.15 16.69 9.44
N ALA A 199 0.33 15.47 8.95
CA ALA A 199 1.26 14.50 9.51
C ALA A 199 2.75 14.88 9.31
N VAL A 200 3.08 15.66 8.27
CA VAL A 200 4.46 16.11 8.01
C VAL A 200 5.01 16.98 9.15
N LYS A 201 4.23 17.92 9.69
CA LYS A 201 4.71 18.90 10.69
C LYS A 201 5.36 18.28 11.92
N PRO A 202 4.71 17.33 12.64
CA PRO A 202 5.32 16.71 13.81
C PRO A 202 6.57 15.91 13.45
N VAL A 203 6.59 15.24 12.30
CA VAL A 203 7.75 14.46 11.87
C VAL A 203 8.96 15.36 11.63
N VAL A 204 8.80 16.48 10.92
CA VAL A 204 9.87 17.43 10.66
C VAL A 204 10.36 18.06 11.97
N ARG A 205 9.46 18.47 12.87
CA ARG A 205 9.85 18.99 14.19
C ARG A 205 10.67 18.02 15.01
N ASN A 206 10.26 16.76 15.03
CA ASN A 206 10.99 15.70 15.73
C ASN A 206 12.36 15.45 15.09
N PHE A 207 12.44 15.48 13.76
CA PHE A 207 13.71 15.38 13.05
C PHE A 207 14.66 16.51 13.42
N GLU A 208 14.20 17.75 13.42
CA GLU A 208 14.98 18.92 13.81
C GLU A 208 15.43 18.85 15.28
N ALA A 209 14.55 18.44 16.20
CA ALA A 209 14.91 18.23 17.61
C ALA A 209 16.00 17.19 17.78
N ASN A 210 15.90 16.03 17.14
CA ASN A 210 16.92 14.99 17.19
C ASN A 210 18.24 15.43 16.55
N ARG A 211 18.19 16.23 15.47
CA ARG A 211 19.36 16.84 14.88
C ARG A 211 20.06 17.79 15.85
N GLN A 212 19.31 18.60 16.61
CA GLN A 212 19.89 19.50 17.63
C GLN A 212 20.54 18.72 18.78
N ILE A 213 19.88 17.63 19.25
CA ILE A 213 20.46 16.75 20.27
C ILE A 213 21.78 16.13 19.76
N PHE A 214 21.80 15.63 18.53
CA PHE A 214 23.01 15.07 17.92
C PHE A 214 24.16 16.10 17.88
N LEU A 215 23.89 17.34 17.46
CA LEU A 215 24.89 18.40 17.42
C LEU A 215 25.39 18.79 18.81
N LEU A 216 24.51 18.83 19.80
CA LEU A 216 24.87 19.10 21.19
C LEU A 216 25.79 18.02 21.76
N GLU A 217 25.43 16.76 21.58
CA GLU A 217 26.23 15.63 22.05
C GLU A 217 27.60 15.55 21.34
N SER A 218 27.63 15.83 20.03
CA SER A 218 28.88 15.93 19.25
C SER A 218 29.79 17.05 19.79
N SER A 219 29.22 18.24 20.08
CA SER A 219 29.96 19.36 20.67
C SER A 219 30.51 19.02 22.06
N ASN A 220 29.71 18.36 22.90
CA ASN A 220 30.12 17.92 24.22
C ASN A 220 31.27 16.91 24.13
N LEU A 221 31.19 15.96 23.20
CA LEU A 221 32.26 14.98 22.96
C LEU A 221 33.57 15.66 22.53
N GLN A 222 33.50 16.65 21.61
CA GLN A 222 34.66 17.44 21.20
C GLN A 222 35.32 18.19 22.37
N LYS A 223 34.53 18.81 23.27
CA LYS A 223 35.03 19.47 24.47
C LYS A 223 35.76 18.50 25.41
N VAL A 224 35.17 17.33 25.62
CA VAL A 224 35.79 16.27 26.44
C VAL A 224 37.13 15.83 25.86
N ILE A 225 37.20 15.61 24.55
CA ILE A 225 38.43 15.21 23.86
C ILE A 225 39.49 16.32 23.94
N SER A 226 39.12 17.58 23.75
CA SER A 226 40.06 18.72 23.83
C SER A 226 40.61 18.90 25.25
N GLN A 227 39.80 18.72 26.31
CA GLN A 227 40.21 18.79 27.69
C GLN A 227 41.16 17.65 28.06
N LEU A 228 40.93 16.45 27.55
CA LEU A 228 41.84 15.31 27.77
C LEU A 228 43.18 15.51 27.07
N GLY A 229 43.16 16.06 25.83
CA GLY A 229 44.40 16.34 25.08
C GLY A 229 45.23 17.49 25.66
N SER A 230 44.61 18.39 26.40
CA SER A 230 45.32 19.49 27.08
C SER A 230 45.86 19.16 28.47
N ALA A 231 45.45 18.03 29.03
CA ALA A 231 45.88 17.50 30.36
C ALA A 231 47.02 16.48 30.28
N SER A 232 47.48 16.16 29.06
CA SER A 232 48.67 15.34 28.77
C SER A 232 49.82 16.20 28.30
#